data_38c75c016d9704d9389e308b256e2db5
#
_entry.id   38c75c016d9704d9389e308b256e2db5
#
_cell.length_a   1.000
_cell.length_b   1.000
_cell.length_c   1.000
_cell.angle_alpha   90.00
_cell.angle_beta   90.00
_cell.angle_gamma   90.00
#
_symmetry.space_group_name_H-M   'P 1'
#
loop_
_entity.id
_entity.type
_entity.pdbx_description
1 polymer ?
#
loop_
_entity_poly.entity_id
_entity_poly.type
_entity_poly.pdbx_seq_one_letter_code
_entity_poly.pdbx_strand_id
1 'polypeptide(L)'
;MLSSAIFIALASVQAAPPPAGLTFTAPPAWKSRAPASSMRVAEFVVPKAGGDPEDAEAIVYFFGGSGGTVEANIDRWIGQMQQPDGSASKDKARRDALTINGLKVTTVDVAGTYVAEVRPGATERYNKPDFRLRAAVIETPRGPYYIKMTGPAKTMAAADADFKKFLASMK
;
A
#
# COMPACT_ATOMS: atom_id res chain seq x y z
N MET A 1 42.76 -10.75 32.69
CA MET A 1 41.35 -10.96 32.43
C MET A 1 40.97 -10.09 31.22
N LEU A 2 40.91 -10.72 30.03
CA LEU A 2 40.53 -10.02 28.79
C LEU A 2 39.02 -10.20 28.59
N SER A 3 38.26 -9.09 28.63
CA SER A 3 36.84 -9.07 28.28
C SER A 3 36.70 -8.96 26.77
N SER A 4 36.28 -10.03 26.10
CA SER A 4 35.89 -10.00 24.69
C SER A 4 34.46 -9.39 24.58
N ALA A 5 34.38 -8.20 24.00
CA ALA A 5 33.12 -7.59 23.62
C ALA A 5 32.67 -8.20 22.28
N ILE A 6 31.55 -8.92 22.31
CA ILE A 6 30.90 -9.45 21.10
C ILE A 6 30.07 -8.32 20.49
N PHE A 7 30.51 -7.79 19.34
CA PHE A 7 29.70 -6.89 18.51
C PHE A 7 28.71 -7.73 17.69
N ILE A 8 27.43 -7.67 18.06
CA ILE A 8 26.36 -8.22 17.22
C ILE A 8 26.07 -7.16 16.15
N ALA A 9 26.52 -7.41 14.93
CA ALA A 9 26.12 -6.61 13.77
C ALA A 9 24.67 -6.92 13.43
N LEU A 10 23.76 -5.98 13.67
CA LEU A 10 22.41 -6.03 13.10
C LEU A 10 22.54 -5.89 11.57
N ALA A 11 22.41 -7.00 10.86
CA ALA A 11 22.25 -6.97 9.41
C ALA A 11 20.89 -6.35 9.08
N SER A 12 20.89 -5.11 8.57
CA SER A 12 19.72 -4.52 7.95
C SER A 12 19.38 -5.36 6.71
N VAL A 13 18.22 -6.05 6.75
CA VAL A 13 17.68 -6.73 5.57
C VAL A 13 17.28 -5.65 4.57
N GLN A 14 18.16 -5.41 3.61
CA GLN A 14 17.90 -4.51 2.50
C GLN A 14 16.93 -5.21 1.55
N ALA A 15 15.76 -4.63 1.33
CA ALA A 15 14.82 -5.14 0.32
C ALA A 15 15.53 -5.21 -1.03
N ALA A 16 15.35 -6.32 -1.77
CA ALA A 16 15.89 -6.46 -3.10
C ALA A 16 15.46 -5.27 -3.98
N PRO A 17 16.35 -4.72 -4.84
CA PRO A 17 15.98 -3.63 -5.71
C PRO A 17 14.79 -4.06 -6.59
N PRO A 18 13.79 -3.20 -6.80
CA PRO A 18 12.68 -3.50 -7.68
C PRO A 18 13.22 -3.83 -9.08
N PRO A 19 12.55 -4.75 -9.82
CA PRO A 19 12.96 -5.06 -11.19
C PRO A 19 13.05 -3.75 -11.97
N ALA A 20 14.14 -3.57 -12.71
CA ALA A 20 14.54 -2.33 -13.36
C ALA A 20 13.38 -1.62 -14.06
N GLY A 21 12.84 -0.55 -13.50
CA GLY A 21 11.69 0.16 -14.05
C GLY A 21 11.13 1.26 -13.16
N LEU A 22 10.84 0.99 -11.91
CA LEU A 22 10.35 2.00 -10.96
C LEU A 22 11.21 1.98 -9.69
N THR A 23 11.77 3.11 -9.35
CA THR A 23 12.47 3.29 -8.08
C THR A 23 11.63 4.16 -7.15
N PHE A 24 11.78 3.94 -5.85
CA PHE A 24 11.08 4.70 -4.82
C PHE A 24 11.85 4.67 -3.49
N THR A 25 11.53 5.60 -2.61
CA THR A 25 12.10 5.68 -1.26
C THR A 25 10.97 5.55 -0.24
N ALA A 26 11.03 4.50 0.58
CA ALA A 26 10.06 4.34 1.64
C ALA A 26 10.25 5.41 2.75
N PRO A 27 9.16 5.91 3.34
CA PRO A 27 9.24 6.77 4.52
C PRO A 27 10.00 6.07 5.66
N PRO A 28 10.84 6.81 6.43
CA PRO A 28 11.66 6.21 7.50
C PRO A 28 10.85 5.50 8.59
N ALA A 29 9.61 5.93 8.82
CA ALA A 29 8.73 5.32 9.82
C ALA A 29 8.15 3.96 9.37
N TRP A 30 8.17 3.66 8.08
CA TRP A 30 7.62 2.41 7.55
C TRP A 30 8.66 1.28 7.69
N LYS A 31 8.21 0.15 8.21
CA LYS A 31 9.07 -1.02 8.40
C LYS A 31 8.94 -1.95 7.19
N SER A 32 10.02 -2.15 6.45
CA SER A 32 10.05 -3.12 5.35
C SER A 32 9.91 -4.54 5.88
N ARG A 33 9.18 -5.38 5.15
CA ARG A 33 9.13 -6.82 5.38
C ARG A 33 9.34 -7.58 4.05
N ALA A 34 9.70 -8.85 4.14
CA ALA A 34 9.86 -9.70 2.97
C ALA A 34 8.52 -9.82 2.21
N PRO A 35 8.51 -9.63 0.88
CA PRO A 35 7.30 -9.79 0.09
C PRO A 35 6.72 -11.21 0.19
N ALA A 36 5.41 -11.31 0.43
CA ALA A 36 4.74 -12.61 0.58
C ALA A 36 4.51 -13.35 -0.75
N SER A 37 4.78 -12.72 -1.90
CA SER A 37 4.70 -13.35 -3.22
C SER A 37 5.57 -12.63 -4.23
N SER A 38 5.89 -13.28 -5.36
CA SER A 38 6.67 -12.70 -6.46
C SER A 38 6.01 -11.52 -7.17
N MET A 39 4.69 -11.35 -7.01
CA MET A 39 3.94 -10.21 -7.55
C MET A 39 4.08 -8.94 -6.69
N ARG A 40 4.55 -9.07 -5.45
CA ARG A 40 4.78 -7.96 -4.53
C ARG A 40 6.24 -7.53 -4.63
N VAL A 41 6.45 -6.35 -5.15
CA VAL A 41 7.78 -5.75 -5.30
C VAL A 41 8.33 -5.27 -3.95
N ALA A 42 7.45 -4.76 -3.10
CA ALA A 42 7.77 -4.34 -1.75
C ALA A 42 6.55 -4.42 -0.84
N GLU A 43 6.80 -4.65 0.44
CA GLU A 43 5.80 -4.61 1.50
C GLU A 43 6.31 -3.84 2.70
N PHE A 44 5.42 -3.05 3.29
CA PHE A 44 5.72 -2.23 4.46
C PHE A 44 4.64 -2.36 5.51
N VAL A 45 5.06 -2.44 6.75
CA VAL A 45 4.22 -2.22 7.92
C VAL A 45 4.29 -0.74 8.27
N VAL A 46 3.13 -0.10 8.34
CA VAL A 46 2.98 1.30 8.75
C VAL A 46 2.50 1.32 10.20
N PRO A 47 3.34 1.76 11.14
CA PRO A 47 3.03 1.68 12.56
C PRO A 47 1.72 2.38 12.91
N LYS A 48 0.92 1.75 13.74
CA LYS A 48 -0.39 2.25 14.14
C LYS A 48 -0.33 3.52 14.96
N ALA A 49 -1.30 4.40 14.76
CA ALA A 49 -1.56 5.50 15.67
C ALA A 49 -2.09 5.01 17.02
N GLY A 50 -1.85 5.79 18.08
CA GLY A 50 -2.31 5.42 19.42
C GLY A 50 -3.82 5.19 19.46
N GLY A 51 -4.24 4.06 20.02
CA GLY A 51 -5.64 3.64 20.16
C GLY A 51 -6.16 2.79 19.00
N ASP A 52 -5.44 2.68 17.88
CA ASP A 52 -5.84 1.79 16.80
C ASP A 52 -5.49 0.31 17.12
N PRO A 53 -6.29 -0.66 16.66
CA PRO A 53 -6.11 -2.07 17.00
C PRO A 53 -4.88 -2.71 16.34
N GLU A 54 -4.51 -2.27 15.14
CA GLU A 54 -3.46 -2.88 14.34
C GLU A 54 -2.71 -1.86 13.49
N ASP A 55 -1.54 -2.26 12.99
CA ASP A 55 -0.75 -1.49 12.03
C ASP A 55 -1.46 -1.42 10.68
N ALA A 56 -1.16 -0.39 9.87
CA ALA A 56 -1.54 -0.39 8.48
C ALA A 56 -0.46 -1.09 7.62
N GLU A 57 -0.84 -1.45 6.41
CA GLU A 57 0.00 -2.15 5.45
C GLU A 57 0.07 -1.35 4.14
N ALA A 58 1.26 -1.24 3.57
CA ALA A 58 1.47 -0.65 2.25
C ALA A 58 2.21 -1.66 1.36
N ILE A 59 1.64 -1.98 0.20
CA ILE A 59 2.18 -2.98 -0.72
C ILE A 59 2.33 -2.37 -2.11
N VAL A 60 3.48 -2.64 -2.73
CA VAL A 60 3.76 -2.31 -4.13
C VAL A 60 3.71 -3.60 -4.95
N TYR A 61 2.90 -3.62 -6.00
CA TYR A 61 2.77 -4.74 -6.91
C TYR A 61 3.26 -4.39 -8.32
N PHE A 62 3.76 -5.40 -9.02
CA PHE A 62 4.04 -5.35 -10.45
C PHE A 62 3.67 -6.69 -11.10
N PHE A 63 2.87 -6.65 -12.15
CA PHE A 63 2.35 -7.85 -12.82
C PHE A 63 2.89 -8.02 -14.25
N GLY A 64 4.02 -7.39 -14.60
CA GLY A 64 4.61 -7.51 -15.93
C GLY A 64 3.71 -7.02 -17.08
N GLY A 65 2.84 -6.04 -16.83
CA GLY A 65 1.88 -5.53 -17.80
C GLY A 65 0.54 -6.27 -17.87
N SER A 66 0.37 -7.40 -17.15
CA SER A 66 -0.87 -8.19 -17.14
C SER A 66 -1.84 -7.86 -16.00
N GLY A 67 -1.63 -6.75 -15.28
CA GLY A 67 -2.40 -6.37 -14.08
C GLY A 67 -3.82 -5.81 -14.35
N GLY A 68 -4.28 -5.79 -15.60
CA GLY A 68 -5.57 -5.21 -15.98
C GLY A 68 -5.52 -3.68 -16.16
N THR A 69 -6.66 -3.09 -16.46
CA THR A 69 -6.77 -1.63 -16.66
C THR A 69 -6.73 -0.86 -15.35
N VAL A 70 -6.37 0.43 -15.42
CA VAL A 70 -6.40 1.35 -14.27
C VAL A 70 -7.79 1.34 -13.63
N GLU A 71 -8.84 1.51 -14.43
CA GLU A 71 -10.23 1.58 -13.95
C GLU A 71 -10.67 0.28 -13.25
N ALA A 72 -10.38 -0.88 -13.85
CA ALA A 72 -10.75 -2.16 -13.25
C ALA A 72 -10.08 -2.38 -11.88
N ASN A 73 -8.85 -1.94 -11.71
CA ASN A 73 -8.15 -2.03 -10.43
C ASN A 73 -8.74 -1.09 -9.39
N ILE A 74 -9.04 0.15 -9.77
CA ILE A 74 -9.65 1.14 -8.88
C ILE A 74 -11.05 0.67 -8.45
N ASP A 75 -11.88 0.22 -9.38
CA ASP A 75 -13.22 -0.27 -9.06
C ASP A 75 -13.17 -1.51 -8.14
N ARG A 76 -12.23 -2.42 -8.38
CA ARG A 76 -11.99 -3.57 -7.49
C ARG A 76 -11.60 -3.14 -6.08
N TRP A 77 -10.74 -2.13 -5.93
CA TRP A 77 -10.33 -1.63 -4.61
C TRP A 77 -11.47 -0.92 -3.89
N ILE A 78 -12.26 -0.11 -4.59
CA ILE A 78 -13.46 0.51 -4.02
C ILE A 78 -14.45 -0.56 -3.54
N GLY A 79 -14.62 -1.65 -4.32
CA GLY A 79 -15.47 -2.79 -3.94
C GLY A 79 -14.99 -3.57 -2.72
N GLN A 80 -13.76 -3.33 -2.25
CA GLN A 80 -13.25 -3.90 -0.99
C GLN A 80 -13.65 -3.08 0.25
N MET A 81 -14.37 -1.98 0.05
CA MET A 81 -14.86 -1.13 1.12
C MET A 81 -16.40 -1.13 1.09
N GLN A 82 -17.00 -1.14 2.27
CA GLN A 82 -18.45 -1.05 2.47
C GLN A 82 -18.77 0.13 3.35
N GLN A 83 -19.82 0.88 2.99
CA GLN A 83 -20.20 2.04 3.77
C GLN A 83 -21.13 1.63 4.93
N PRO A 84 -20.97 2.20 6.14
CA PRO A 84 -21.80 1.88 7.29
C PRO A 84 -23.28 2.25 7.09
N ASP A 85 -23.55 3.26 6.25
CA ASP A 85 -24.90 3.73 5.91
C ASP A 85 -25.53 2.96 4.75
N GLY A 86 -24.86 1.94 4.20
CA GLY A 86 -25.33 1.16 3.06
C GLY A 86 -25.19 1.86 1.71
N SER A 87 -24.67 3.09 1.66
CA SER A 87 -24.44 3.79 0.39
C SER A 87 -23.34 3.12 -0.44
N ALA A 88 -23.31 3.42 -1.75
CA ALA A 88 -22.26 2.89 -2.62
C ALA A 88 -20.90 3.52 -2.28
N SER A 89 -19.90 2.69 -2.03
CA SER A 89 -18.52 3.17 -1.75
C SER A 89 -17.93 3.97 -2.91
N LYS A 90 -18.42 3.77 -4.12
CA LYS A 90 -18.03 4.55 -5.31
C LYS A 90 -18.37 6.03 -5.16
N ASP A 91 -19.48 6.36 -4.51
CA ASP A 91 -19.93 7.73 -4.31
C ASP A 91 -19.16 8.46 -3.19
N LYS A 92 -18.49 7.69 -2.34
CA LYS A 92 -17.65 8.20 -1.24
C LYS A 92 -16.16 8.19 -1.59
N ALA A 93 -15.77 7.49 -2.64
CA ALA A 93 -14.38 7.39 -3.07
C ALA A 93 -13.92 8.70 -3.74
N ARG A 94 -12.78 9.22 -3.30
CA ARG A 94 -12.10 10.31 -3.98
C ARG A 94 -11.07 9.73 -4.94
N ARG A 95 -11.09 10.21 -6.18
CA ARG A 95 -10.12 9.87 -7.23
C ARG A 95 -9.40 11.12 -7.69
N ASP A 96 -8.10 11.01 -7.88
CA ASP A 96 -7.28 12.08 -8.41
C ASP A 96 -6.35 11.54 -9.52
N ALA A 97 -6.11 12.34 -10.54
CA ALA A 97 -5.12 12.08 -11.58
C ALA A 97 -3.98 13.10 -11.46
N LEU A 98 -2.75 12.62 -11.37
CA LEU A 98 -1.56 13.42 -11.14
C LEU A 98 -0.48 13.05 -12.15
N THR A 99 0.54 13.92 -12.28
CA THR A 99 1.81 13.58 -12.90
C THR A 99 2.92 13.72 -11.87
N ILE A 100 3.68 12.64 -11.66
CA ILE A 100 4.80 12.61 -10.70
C ILE A 100 6.04 12.19 -11.46
N ASN A 101 7.05 13.07 -11.52
CA ASN A 101 8.31 12.81 -12.22
C ASN A 101 8.11 12.32 -13.68
N GLY A 102 7.10 12.83 -14.37
CA GLY A 102 6.75 12.45 -15.74
C GLY A 102 5.87 11.20 -15.86
N LEU A 103 5.58 10.50 -14.77
CA LEU A 103 4.72 9.32 -14.74
C LEU A 103 3.26 9.74 -14.49
N LYS A 104 2.32 9.15 -15.23
CA LYS A 104 0.89 9.29 -14.92
C LYS A 104 0.54 8.45 -13.71
N VAL A 105 -0.15 9.06 -12.76
CA VAL A 105 -0.56 8.43 -11.51
C VAL A 105 -2.05 8.67 -11.29
N THR A 106 -2.80 7.59 -11.14
CA THR A 106 -4.21 7.65 -10.73
C THR A 106 -4.33 7.15 -9.31
N THR A 107 -4.91 7.95 -8.43
CA THR A 107 -5.09 7.59 -7.02
C THR A 107 -6.56 7.37 -6.68
N VAL A 108 -6.79 6.57 -5.65
CA VAL A 108 -8.10 6.41 -5.01
C VAL A 108 -7.94 6.42 -3.49
N ASP A 109 -8.95 6.98 -2.83
CA ASP A 109 -9.00 7.13 -1.38
C ASP A 109 -10.44 6.92 -0.92
N VAL A 110 -10.68 5.93 -0.09
CA VAL A 110 -12.01 5.60 0.41
C VAL A 110 -11.94 5.04 1.83
N ALA A 111 -12.80 5.54 2.71
CA ALA A 111 -12.97 5.03 4.07
C ALA A 111 -14.24 4.18 4.17
N GLY A 112 -14.33 3.35 5.21
CA GLY A 112 -15.48 2.49 5.49
C GLY A 112 -15.08 1.21 6.22
N THR A 113 -15.89 0.16 6.09
CA THR A 113 -15.56 -1.18 6.57
C THR A 113 -14.79 -1.93 5.48
N TYR A 114 -13.60 -2.44 5.81
CA TYR A 114 -12.80 -3.23 4.88
C TYR A 114 -13.31 -4.66 4.83
N VAL A 115 -13.74 -5.10 3.65
CA VAL A 115 -14.42 -6.39 3.39
C VAL A 115 -13.75 -7.23 2.30
N ALA A 116 -12.47 -7.02 2.04
CA ALA A 116 -11.74 -7.83 1.07
C ALA A 116 -11.70 -9.30 1.49
N GLU A 117 -11.46 -10.18 0.53
CA GLU A 117 -11.14 -11.59 0.81
C GLU A 117 -9.88 -11.68 1.68
N VAL A 118 -9.87 -12.58 2.67
CA VAL A 118 -8.69 -12.79 3.55
C VAL A 118 -7.47 -13.29 2.77
N ARG A 119 -7.70 -13.95 1.62
CA ARG A 119 -6.74 -14.34 0.59
C ARG A 119 -7.47 -14.50 -0.74
N PRO A 120 -6.79 -14.36 -1.87
CA PRO A 120 -7.43 -14.51 -3.19
C PRO A 120 -8.20 -15.81 -3.31
N GLY A 121 -9.48 -15.72 -3.73
CA GLY A 121 -10.37 -16.86 -3.90
C GLY A 121 -10.97 -17.43 -2.62
N ALA A 122 -10.73 -16.84 -1.46
CA ALA A 122 -11.37 -17.26 -0.21
C ALA A 122 -12.82 -16.78 -0.15
N THR A 123 -13.69 -17.63 0.40
CA THR A 123 -15.07 -17.24 0.75
C THR A 123 -15.10 -16.35 1.99
N GLU A 124 -14.13 -16.52 2.88
CA GLU A 124 -13.96 -15.70 4.08
C GLU A 124 -13.51 -14.29 3.70
N ARG A 125 -14.14 -13.30 4.32
CA ARG A 125 -13.84 -11.88 4.13
C ARG A 125 -13.51 -11.22 5.44
N TYR A 126 -12.66 -10.20 5.36
CA TYR A 126 -12.48 -9.27 6.45
C TYR A 126 -13.81 -8.57 6.78
N ASN A 127 -13.95 -8.15 8.03
CA ASN A 127 -14.98 -7.24 8.49
C ASN A 127 -14.34 -6.27 9.48
N LYS A 128 -13.61 -5.29 8.92
CA LYS A 128 -12.82 -4.34 9.71
C LYS A 128 -13.43 -2.95 9.59
N PRO A 129 -14.26 -2.53 10.55
CA PRO A 129 -14.84 -1.19 10.55
C PRO A 129 -13.77 -0.12 10.77
N ASP A 130 -14.09 1.12 10.44
CA ASP A 130 -13.22 2.30 10.59
C ASP A 130 -11.85 2.14 9.91
N PHE A 131 -11.85 1.49 8.75
CA PHE A 131 -10.68 1.37 7.89
C PHE A 131 -10.70 2.42 6.78
N ARG A 132 -9.52 2.62 6.19
CA ARG A 132 -9.33 3.43 4.99
C ARG A 132 -8.43 2.69 4.03
N LEU A 133 -8.76 2.77 2.75
CA LEU A 133 -7.96 2.29 1.65
C LEU A 133 -7.47 3.48 0.83
N ARG A 134 -6.16 3.55 0.61
CA ARG A 134 -5.54 4.45 -0.36
C ARG A 134 -4.76 3.63 -1.35
N ALA A 135 -4.93 3.91 -2.63
CA ALA A 135 -4.19 3.20 -3.64
C ALA A 135 -3.76 4.15 -4.76
N ALA A 136 -2.76 3.71 -5.53
CA ALA A 136 -2.29 4.41 -6.70
C ALA A 136 -1.93 3.42 -7.80
N VAL A 137 -2.22 3.78 -9.04
CA VAL A 137 -1.69 3.12 -10.24
C VAL A 137 -0.70 4.07 -10.88
N ILE A 138 0.54 3.62 -11.04
CA ILE A 138 1.64 4.36 -11.66
C ILE A 138 1.91 3.74 -13.03
N GLU A 139 1.60 4.47 -14.09
CA GLU A 139 1.82 4.03 -15.45
C GLU A 139 3.29 4.22 -15.84
N THR A 140 3.98 3.13 -16.18
CA THR A 140 5.36 3.15 -16.65
C THR A 140 5.47 2.52 -18.04
N PRO A 141 6.54 2.78 -18.80
CA PRO A 141 6.75 2.16 -20.11
C PRO A 141 6.82 0.62 -20.07
N ARG A 142 7.10 0.03 -18.91
CA ARG A 142 7.15 -1.43 -18.70
C ARG A 142 5.84 -2.03 -18.21
N GLY A 143 4.82 -1.23 -18.04
CA GLY A 143 3.55 -1.58 -17.45
C GLY A 143 3.30 -0.90 -16.12
N PRO A 144 2.06 -0.96 -15.63
CA PRO A 144 1.68 -0.25 -14.42
C PRO A 144 2.21 -0.94 -13.15
N TYR A 145 2.64 -0.11 -12.20
CA TYR A 145 2.81 -0.49 -10.81
C TYR A 145 1.57 -0.11 -10.02
N TYR A 146 1.26 -0.91 -9.03
CA TYR A 146 0.08 -0.76 -8.21
C TYR A 146 0.49 -0.64 -6.75
N ILE A 147 0.04 0.41 -6.09
CA ILE A 147 0.27 0.62 -4.67
C ILE A 147 -1.07 0.53 -3.97
N LYS A 148 -1.12 -0.27 -2.92
CA LYS A 148 -2.29 -0.37 -2.06
C LYS A 148 -1.85 -0.22 -0.62
N MET A 149 -2.46 0.72 0.09
CA MET A 149 -2.29 0.94 1.51
C MET A 149 -3.64 0.80 2.20
N THR A 150 -3.72 -0.05 3.22
CA THR A 150 -4.94 -0.29 3.99
C THR A 150 -4.64 -0.35 5.47
N GLY A 151 -5.53 0.16 6.28
CA GLY A 151 -5.40 0.12 7.73
C GLY A 151 -6.48 0.93 8.44
N PRO A 152 -6.43 0.98 9.79
CA PRO A 152 -7.33 1.79 10.59
C PRO A 152 -7.29 3.26 10.15
N ALA A 153 -8.45 3.90 10.07
CA ALA A 153 -8.62 5.23 9.49
C ALA A 153 -7.73 6.30 10.16
N LYS A 154 -7.53 6.21 11.48
CA LYS A 154 -6.69 7.14 12.24
C LYS A 154 -5.20 6.95 11.89
N THR A 155 -4.72 5.70 11.81
CA THR A 155 -3.35 5.37 11.35
C THR A 155 -3.14 5.86 9.93
N MET A 156 -4.10 5.63 9.04
CA MET A 156 -4.03 6.08 7.65
C MET A 156 -4.00 7.61 7.53
N ALA A 157 -4.74 8.33 8.40
CA ALA A 157 -4.69 9.79 8.44
C ALA A 157 -3.34 10.31 8.93
N ALA A 158 -2.76 9.69 9.96
CA ALA A 158 -1.42 10.04 10.45
C ALA A 158 -0.33 9.81 9.39
N ALA A 159 -0.49 8.79 8.53
CA ALA A 159 0.44 8.45 7.47
C ALA A 159 0.20 9.21 6.14
N ASP A 160 -0.74 10.15 6.08
CA ASP A 160 -1.09 10.88 4.85
C ASP A 160 0.09 11.59 4.20
N ALA A 161 0.90 12.28 5.00
CA ALA A 161 2.08 13.01 4.52
C ALA A 161 3.15 12.04 3.99
N ASP A 162 3.34 10.92 4.67
CA ASP A 162 4.31 9.90 4.28
C ASP A 162 3.89 9.19 3.00
N PHE A 163 2.60 8.87 2.83
CA PHE A 163 2.10 8.30 1.57
C PHE A 163 2.32 9.25 0.38
N LYS A 164 2.09 10.55 0.56
CA LYS A 164 2.36 11.55 -0.48
C LYS A 164 3.84 11.65 -0.82
N LYS A 165 4.73 11.65 0.19
CA LYS A 165 6.20 11.64 -0.01
C LYS A 165 6.64 10.35 -0.71
N PHE A 166 6.05 9.21 -0.34
CA PHE A 166 6.34 7.93 -0.98
C PHE A 166 6.01 7.98 -2.48
N LEU A 167 4.81 8.45 -2.85
CA LEU A 167 4.43 8.64 -4.25
C LEU A 167 5.37 9.63 -4.96
N ALA A 168 5.69 10.76 -4.33
CA ALA A 168 6.55 11.79 -4.92
C ALA A 168 8.00 11.30 -5.18
N SER A 169 8.44 10.25 -4.48
CA SER A 169 9.77 9.65 -4.65
C SER A 169 9.88 8.74 -5.87
N MET A 170 8.76 8.39 -6.51
CA MET A 170 8.72 7.44 -7.62
C MET A 170 9.29 8.03 -8.91
N LYS A 171 10.15 7.28 -9.57
CA LYS A 171 10.82 7.67 -10.82
C LYS A 171 11.38 6.45 -11.59
#